data_e274c8c9b1c0d23c835535aeaf6f2974
#
_entry.id   e274c8c9b1c0d23c835535aeaf6f2974
#
_cell.length_a   1.000
_cell.length_b   1.000
_cell.length_c   1.000
_cell.angle_alpha   90.00
_cell.angle_beta   90.00
_cell.angle_gamma   90.00
#
_symmetry.space_group_name_H-M   'P 1'
#
loop_
_entity.id
_entity.type
_entity.pdbx_description
1 polymer ?
#
loop_
_entity_poly.entity_id
_entity_poly.type
_entity_poly.pdbx_seq_one_letter_code
_entity_poly.pdbx_strand_id
1 'polypeptide(L)'
;MTLDKNVIIILIDGGRVDRARKSPIFTNLQSKSVFFPQTITYAPYTNAAMHALFSGCYGNRNGTYSYWHTYRFKKNKFKTITEYLKDRGYFTCGDGHTKLIVPKQGFDEFHIHDENKDDLSKHHSNLIDLVKMKNDQGSRFFLYLTYSNIHTGIKDKVLKVYNNFSKEYFQNKSINEKRYDGFFSKAENYLEIILKKIQDLDLYKNSIILIISDHGISIGEKLGERAYGAFCYDYTIKTFAYLISNDITPREIPSQVRHIDFMPTILDLMEIKLDSSYELLDGKSLIPLINGSKFKENIAYSETGNPWDGKTPPKSPNTKAVRTSKWKLIFNEYNNTKELYDLENDPDENNNLIGKNSSVENFLWNELTKIQPIK
;
A
#
# COMPACT_ATOMS: atom_id res chain seq x y z
N MET A 1 25.74 3.15 -15.55
CA MET A 1 26.17 2.12 -14.56
C MET A 1 25.10 2.00 -13.47
N THR A 2 23.89 1.54 -13.83
CA THR A 2 22.71 1.56 -12.93
C THR A 2 22.18 0.17 -12.56
N LEU A 3 22.76 -0.88 -13.12
CA LEU A 3 22.16 -2.23 -13.15
C LEU A 3 22.40 -3.11 -11.90
N ASP A 4 23.03 -2.61 -10.86
CA ASP A 4 23.54 -3.47 -9.79
C ASP A 4 22.99 -3.15 -8.39
N LYS A 5 21.75 -2.67 -8.28
CA LYS A 5 21.17 -2.34 -6.98
C LYS A 5 20.35 -3.48 -6.40
N ASN A 6 20.44 -3.65 -5.09
CA ASN A 6 19.48 -4.45 -4.35
C ASN A 6 18.14 -3.72 -4.25
N VAL A 7 17.07 -4.45 -3.96
CA VAL A 7 15.74 -3.87 -3.74
C VAL A 7 15.22 -4.31 -2.38
N ILE A 8 14.80 -3.36 -1.55
CA ILE A 8 14.23 -3.61 -0.23
C ILE A 8 12.87 -2.94 -0.17
N ILE A 9 11.82 -3.69 0.13
CA ILE A 9 10.48 -3.14 0.39
C ILE A 9 10.14 -3.41 1.85
N ILE A 10 9.84 -2.35 2.60
CA ILE A 10 9.41 -2.42 4.00
C ILE A 10 7.96 -1.95 4.07
N LEU A 11 7.06 -2.87 4.35
CA LEU A 11 5.65 -2.60 4.55
C LEU A 11 5.38 -2.27 6.02
N ILE A 12 4.73 -1.14 6.27
CA ILE A 12 4.13 -0.78 7.57
C ILE A 12 2.62 -0.99 7.44
N ASP A 13 2.16 -2.21 7.75
CA ASP A 13 0.75 -2.62 7.62
C ASP A 13 -0.16 -1.76 8.51
N GLY A 14 -1.14 -1.11 7.89
CA GLY A 14 -2.06 -0.22 8.57
C GLY A 14 -1.49 1.15 8.96
N GLY A 15 -0.37 1.58 8.37
CA GLY A 15 0.29 2.84 8.67
C GLY A 15 -0.46 4.07 8.11
N ARG A 16 -0.75 5.07 8.95
CA ARG A 16 -1.44 6.31 8.55
C ARG A 16 -0.44 7.43 8.21
N VAL A 17 -0.69 8.13 7.12
CA VAL A 17 0.15 9.26 6.67
C VAL A 17 0.14 10.44 7.64
N ASP A 18 -0.97 10.70 8.33
CA ASP A 18 -1.08 11.79 9.30
C ASP A 18 -0.22 11.55 10.57
N ARG A 19 0.06 10.29 10.90
CA ARG A 19 1.02 9.91 11.95
C ARG A 19 2.47 9.92 11.43
N ALA A 20 2.71 9.41 10.24
CA ALA A 20 4.03 9.49 9.61
C ALA A 20 4.54 10.94 9.49
N ARG A 21 3.67 11.90 9.16
CA ARG A 21 4.02 13.33 9.12
C ARG A 21 4.39 13.93 10.49
N LYS A 22 3.90 13.37 11.58
CA LYS A 22 4.16 13.84 12.96
C LYS A 22 5.33 13.12 13.62
N SER A 23 5.72 11.98 13.08
CA SER A 23 6.78 11.13 13.61
C SER A 23 8.16 11.70 13.32
N PRO A 24 9.05 11.85 14.32
CA PRO A 24 10.43 12.25 14.08
C PRO A 24 11.19 11.29 13.18
N ILE A 25 10.96 9.97 13.32
CA ILE A 25 11.65 8.94 12.54
C ILE A 25 11.26 9.04 11.05
N PHE A 26 9.96 9.12 10.75
CA PHE A 26 9.48 9.27 9.39
C PHE A 26 9.80 10.65 8.79
N THR A 27 9.81 11.71 9.60
CA THR A 27 10.22 13.05 9.17
C THR A 27 11.70 13.10 8.79
N ASN A 28 12.56 12.42 9.54
CA ASN A 28 13.98 12.29 9.21
C ASN A 28 14.22 11.57 7.88
N LEU A 29 13.34 10.64 7.49
CA LEU A 29 13.43 9.98 6.19
C LEU A 29 13.19 10.94 5.02
N GLN A 30 12.42 12.01 5.20
CA GLN A 30 12.13 12.97 4.11
C GLN A 30 13.39 13.63 3.57
N SER A 31 14.41 13.83 4.41
CA SER A 31 15.71 14.37 3.97
C SER A 31 16.54 13.40 3.11
N LYS A 32 16.17 12.11 3.07
CA LYS A 32 16.92 11.03 2.41
C LYS A 32 16.09 10.31 1.35
N SER A 33 14.85 10.71 1.11
CA SER A 33 13.91 10.01 0.24
C SER A 33 13.09 10.95 -0.63
N VAL A 34 12.51 10.40 -1.69
CA VAL A 34 11.34 11.02 -2.30
C VAL A 34 10.13 10.56 -1.49
N PHE A 35 9.45 11.52 -0.86
CA PHE A 35 8.27 11.28 -0.02
C PHE A 35 6.98 11.55 -0.80
N PHE A 36 6.07 10.57 -0.81
CA PHE A 36 4.77 10.63 -1.47
C PHE A 36 3.65 10.56 -0.41
N PRO A 37 3.15 11.70 0.08
CA PRO A 37 2.13 11.73 1.13
C PRO A 37 0.71 11.43 0.63
N GLN A 38 0.50 11.38 -0.68
CA GLN A 38 -0.75 11.03 -1.31
C GLN A 38 -0.60 9.77 -2.17
N THR A 39 -0.18 8.68 -1.55
CA THR A 39 -0.08 7.36 -2.18
C THR A 39 -1.41 6.64 -1.99
N ILE A 40 -2.13 6.38 -3.09
CA ILE A 40 -3.47 5.79 -3.04
C ILE A 40 -3.39 4.28 -3.27
N THR A 41 -3.89 3.52 -2.32
CA THR A 41 -3.96 2.06 -2.42
C THR A 41 -5.16 1.60 -3.26
N TYR A 42 -5.02 0.42 -3.87
CA TYR A 42 -6.12 -0.21 -4.58
C TYR A 42 -7.25 -0.68 -3.65
N ALA A 43 -6.89 -1.19 -2.48
CA ALA A 43 -7.87 -1.73 -1.53
C ALA A 43 -7.47 -1.36 -0.10
N PRO A 44 -8.46 -1.11 0.80
CA PRO A 44 -8.19 -0.81 2.21
C PRO A 44 -7.89 -2.08 3.03
N TYR A 45 -7.15 -3.04 2.46
CA TYR A 45 -6.68 -4.27 3.12
C TYR A 45 -5.49 -4.87 2.36
N THR A 46 -4.59 -5.52 3.08
CA THR A 46 -3.24 -5.88 2.65
C THR A 46 -3.19 -6.75 1.39
N ASN A 47 -3.95 -7.85 1.35
CA ASN A 47 -3.80 -8.83 0.26
C ASN A 47 -3.99 -8.20 -1.13
N ALA A 48 -5.09 -7.49 -1.36
CA ALA A 48 -5.35 -6.90 -2.67
C ALA A 48 -4.43 -5.70 -2.95
N ALA A 49 -4.13 -4.88 -1.92
CA ALA A 49 -3.21 -3.75 -2.03
C ALA A 49 -1.82 -4.21 -2.50
N MET A 50 -1.27 -5.24 -1.85
CA MET A 50 0.07 -5.72 -2.15
C MET A 50 0.15 -6.54 -3.44
N HIS A 51 -0.89 -7.30 -3.79
CA HIS A 51 -0.95 -7.94 -5.11
C HIS A 51 -0.98 -6.91 -6.23
N ALA A 52 -1.69 -5.79 -6.03
CA ALA A 52 -1.72 -4.69 -6.99
C ALA A 52 -0.34 -4.01 -7.11
N LEU A 53 0.34 -3.74 -5.98
CA LEU A 53 1.69 -3.17 -5.97
C LEU A 53 2.70 -4.07 -6.69
N PHE A 54 2.73 -5.37 -6.36
CA PHE A 54 3.69 -6.33 -6.91
C PHE A 54 3.49 -6.63 -8.39
N SER A 55 2.28 -6.46 -8.90
CA SER A 55 1.95 -6.70 -10.32
C SER A 55 1.84 -5.43 -11.16
N GLY A 56 1.85 -4.24 -10.54
CA GLY A 56 1.58 -2.98 -11.23
C GLY A 56 0.17 -2.88 -11.83
N CYS A 57 -0.79 -3.69 -11.35
CA CYS A 57 -2.13 -3.80 -11.92
C CYS A 57 -3.20 -3.86 -10.84
N TYR A 58 -4.34 -3.26 -11.10
CA TYR A 58 -5.50 -3.36 -10.23
C TYR A 58 -6.03 -4.79 -10.09
N GLY A 59 -6.62 -5.10 -8.94
CA GLY A 59 -7.10 -6.44 -8.62
C GLY A 59 -8.22 -6.96 -9.52
N ASN A 60 -9.09 -6.07 -10.02
CA ASN A 60 -10.11 -6.41 -11.00
C ASN A 60 -9.51 -6.99 -12.30
N ARG A 61 -8.30 -6.61 -12.67
CA ARG A 61 -7.55 -7.17 -13.78
C ARG A 61 -6.68 -8.35 -13.38
N ASN A 62 -5.89 -8.22 -12.30
CA ASN A 62 -4.94 -9.25 -11.88
C ASN A 62 -5.59 -10.47 -11.20
N GLY A 63 -6.87 -10.36 -10.81
CA GLY A 63 -7.67 -11.44 -10.23
C GLY A 63 -7.77 -11.41 -8.70
N THR A 64 -6.99 -10.56 -8.00
CA THR A 64 -7.01 -10.43 -6.54
C THR A 64 -7.81 -9.20 -6.12
N TYR A 65 -9.12 -9.28 -6.16
CA TYR A 65 -10.03 -8.16 -5.89
C TYR A 65 -10.87 -8.32 -4.61
N SER A 66 -10.66 -9.40 -3.86
CA SER A 66 -11.26 -9.58 -2.52
C SER A 66 -10.44 -10.55 -1.68
N TYR A 67 -10.69 -10.61 -0.37
CA TYR A 67 -10.11 -11.62 0.52
C TYR A 67 -10.29 -13.05 0.01
N TRP A 68 -11.46 -13.34 -0.57
CA TRP A 68 -11.84 -14.66 -1.07
C TRP A 68 -11.16 -15.03 -2.40
N HIS A 69 -10.52 -14.06 -3.08
CA HIS A 69 -9.93 -14.25 -4.40
C HIS A 69 -8.40 -14.10 -4.42
N THR A 70 -7.75 -14.03 -3.27
CA THR A 70 -6.29 -13.89 -3.18
C THR A 70 -5.54 -14.99 -3.94
N TYR A 71 -6.06 -16.22 -3.94
CA TYR A 71 -5.48 -17.35 -4.66
C TYR A 71 -5.75 -17.31 -6.18
N ARG A 72 -6.54 -16.38 -6.68
CA ARG A 72 -6.93 -16.25 -8.10
C ARG A 72 -6.01 -15.33 -8.90
N PHE A 73 -4.88 -14.94 -8.33
CA PHE A 73 -3.90 -14.14 -9.06
C PHE A 73 -3.57 -14.77 -10.41
N LYS A 74 -3.72 -13.98 -11.50
CA LYS A 74 -3.56 -14.45 -12.89
C LYS A 74 -2.08 -14.45 -13.28
N LYS A 75 -1.29 -15.34 -12.68
CA LYS A 75 0.17 -15.44 -12.83
C LYS A 75 0.66 -15.56 -14.28
N ASN A 76 -0.15 -16.14 -15.18
CA ASN A 76 0.20 -16.27 -16.59
C ASN A 76 -0.09 -15.01 -17.42
N LYS A 77 -0.71 -13.99 -16.81
CA LYS A 77 -1.06 -12.72 -17.45
C LYS A 77 -0.26 -11.54 -16.89
N PHE A 78 0.13 -11.61 -15.63
CA PHE A 78 0.82 -10.53 -14.94
C PHE A 78 2.09 -11.05 -14.30
N LYS A 79 3.23 -10.50 -14.72
CA LYS A 79 4.55 -10.79 -14.15
C LYS A 79 4.77 -9.88 -12.95
N THR A 80 5.23 -10.45 -11.85
CA THR A 80 5.47 -9.73 -10.61
C THR A 80 6.87 -9.11 -10.57
N ILE A 81 7.07 -8.10 -9.73
CA ILE A 81 8.39 -7.51 -9.50
C ILE A 81 9.42 -8.58 -9.08
N THR A 82 9.02 -9.55 -8.27
CA THR A 82 9.87 -10.66 -7.84
C THR A 82 10.30 -11.55 -8.99
N GLU A 83 9.41 -11.84 -9.96
CA GLU A 83 9.76 -12.59 -11.16
C GLU A 83 10.72 -11.81 -12.06
N TYR A 84 10.50 -10.50 -12.27
CA TYR A 84 11.43 -9.66 -13.03
C TYR A 84 12.84 -9.67 -12.45
N LEU A 85 12.96 -9.60 -11.11
CA LEU A 85 14.25 -9.60 -10.43
C LEU A 85 14.89 -10.99 -10.42
N LYS A 86 14.10 -12.05 -10.20
CA LYS A 86 14.57 -13.42 -10.26
C LYS A 86 15.14 -13.78 -11.63
N ASP A 87 14.50 -13.37 -12.72
CA ASP A 87 14.97 -13.57 -14.08
C ASP A 87 16.32 -12.86 -14.36
N ARG A 88 16.70 -11.91 -13.50
CA ARG A 88 17.99 -11.20 -13.51
C ARG A 88 19.02 -11.80 -12.54
N GLY A 89 18.73 -12.97 -11.95
CA GLY A 89 19.62 -13.67 -11.04
C GLY A 89 19.63 -13.12 -9.61
N TYR A 90 18.63 -12.35 -9.22
CA TYR A 90 18.48 -11.89 -7.84
C TYR A 90 18.07 -13.04 -6.93
N PHE A 91 18.69 -13.12 -5.76
CA PHE A 91 18.14 -13.89 -4.64
C PHE A 91 16.93 -13.14 -4.09
N THR A 92 15.78 -13.79 -4.07
CA THR A 92 14.50 -13.16 -3.70
C THR A 92 13.98 -13.72 -2.40
N CYS A 93 13.94 -12.88 -1.37
CA CYS A 93 13.52 -13.25 -0.03
C CYS A 93 12.35 -12.37 0.43
N GLY A 94 11.40 -12.94 1.15
CA GLY A 94 10.28 -12.19 1.72
C GLY A 94 9.81 -12.74 3.04
N ASP A 95 9.08 -11.90 3.78
CA ASP A 95 8.43 -12.25 5.04
C ASP A 95 7.03 -11.67 5.14
N GLY A 96 6.13 -12.41 5.79
CA GLY A 96 4.77 -11.96 6.08
C GLY A 96 4.03 -12.90 7.03
N HIS A 97 2.91 -12.44 7.59
CA HIS A 97 2.10 -13.26 8.51
C HIS A 97 1.33 -14.40 7.81
N THR A 98 1.29 -14.41 6.47
CA THR A 98 0.70 -15.47 5.65
C THR A 98 1.31 -15.50 4.25
N LYS A 99 1.29 -16.69 3.62
CA LYS A 99 1.73 -16.87 2.22
C LYS A 99 0.83 -16.17 1.19
N LEU A 100 -0.29 -15.60 1.60
CA LEU A 100 -1.26 -14.97 0.71
C LEU A 100 -1.16 -13.44 0.68
N ILE A 101 -0.26 -12.86 1.45
CA ILE A 101 -0.12 -11.39 1.57
C ILE A 101 0.39 -10.73 0.29
N VAL A 102 1.22 -11.45 -0.48
CA VAL A 102 1.77 -11.04 -1.77
C VAL A 102 1.65 -12.17 -2.79
N PRO A 103 1.79 -11.91 -4.10
CA PRO A 103 1.92 -12.98 -5.10
C PRO A 103 3.11 -13.89 -4.76
N LYS A 104 2.93 -15.22 -4.83
CA LYS A 104 3.98 -16.19 -4.49
C LYS A 104 5.09 -16.30 -5.53
N GLN A 105 4.83 -15.83 -6.74
CA GLN A 105 5.73 -16.00 -7.87
C GLN A 105 7.04 -15.26 -7.65
N GLY A 106 8.12 -15.89 -8.04
CA GLY A 106 9.45 -15.28 -8.07
C GLY A 106 10.22 -15.27 -6.75
N PHE A 107 9.65 -15.68 -5.61
CA PHE A 107 10.41 -15.82 -4.36
C PHE A 107 11.23 -17.12 -4.35
N ASP A 108 12.49 -17.04 -3.93
CA ASP A 108 13.32 -18.19 -3.58
C ASP A 108 13.01 -18.65 -2.17
N GLU A 109 12.89 -17.71 -1.22
CA GLU A 109 12.51 -17.98 0.16
C GLU A 109 11.39 -17.03 0.60
N PHE A 110 10.37 -17.56 1.26
CA PHE A 110 9.31 -16.77 1.87
C PHE A 110 9.03 -17.28 3.27
N HIS A 111 9.37 -16.48 4.27
CA HIS A 111 9.22 -16.76 5.69
C HIS A 111 7.83 -16.35 6.17
N ILE A 112 7.36 -17.03 7.20
CA ILE A 112 6.08 -16.73 7.86
C ILE A 112 6.36 -16.47 9.33
N HIS A 113 6.06 -15.25 9.77
CA HIS A 113 6.11 -14.90 11.18
C HIS A 113 4.76 -15.13 11.88
N ASP A 114 4.81 -15.42 13.17
CA ASP A 114 3.63 -15.38 14.04
C ASP A 114 3.45 -13.95 14.56
N GLU A 115 2.43 -13.25 14.02
CA GLU A 115 2.15 -11.86 14.35
C GLU A 115 1.88 -11.56 15.84
N ASN A 116 1.63 -12.61 16.65
CA ASN A 116 1.37 -12.48 18.08
C ASN A 116 2.57 -12.80 18.98
N LYS A 117 3.57 -13.53 18.46
CA LYS A 117 4.68 -14.06 19.27
C LYS A 117 6.05 -13.57 18.82
N ASP A 118 6.23 -13.32 17.53
CA ASP A 118 7.55 -13.02 17.01
C ASP A 118 7.95 -11.57 17.25
N ASP A 119 9.20 -11.38 17.68
CA ASP A 119 9.85 -10.07 17.66
C ASP A 119 10.29 -9.77 16.23
N LEU A 120 9.48 -8.94 15.53
CA LEU A 120 9.71 -8.61 14.13
C LEU A 120 11.02 -7.83 13.91
N SER A 121 11.51 -7.07 14.91
CA SER A 121 12.79 -6.38 14.78
C SER A 121 13.94 -7.38 14.71
N LYS A 122 13.92 -8.40 15.58
CA LYS A 122 14.90 -9.47 15.60
C LYS A 122 14.77 -10.38 14.38
N HIS A 123 13.55 -10.80 14.05
CA HIS A 123 13.27 -11.68 12.92
C HIS A 123 13.75 -11.06 11.59
N HIS A 124 13.38 -9.82 11.33
CA HIS A 124 13.77 -9.12 10.11
C HIS A 124 15.26 -8.76 10.09
N SER A 125 15.89 -8.48 11.24
CA SER A 125 17.34 -8.31 11.31
C SER A 125 18.07 -9.57 10.85
N ASN A 126 17.60 -10.77 11.21
CA ASN A 126 18.17 -12.03 10.74
C ASN A 126 17.99 -12.21 9.21
N LEU A 127 16.85 -11.79 8.64
CA LEU A 127 16.64 -11.82 7.19
C LEU A 127 17.55 -10.85 6.46
N ILE A 128 17.84 -9.68 7.05
CA ILE A 128 18.82 -8.72 6.51
C ILE A 128 20.23 -9.34 6.54
N ASP A 129 20.61 -10.06 7.61
CA ASP A 129 21.89 -10.78 7.66
C ASP A 129 21.97 -11.87 6.58
N LEU A 130 20.89 -12.61 6.35
CA LEU A 130 20.80 -13.62 5.29
C LEU A 130 21.04 -13.00 3.89
N VAL A 131 20.31 -11.92 3.55
CA VAL A 131 20.49 -11.30 2.23
C VAL A 131 21.84 -10.59 2.10
N LYS A 132 22.41 -10.09 3.21
CA LYS A 132 23.80 -9.56 3.22
C LYS A 132 24.81 -10.66 2.90
N MET A 133 24.68 -11.82 3.52
CA MET A 133 25.54 -12.98 3.23
C MET A 133 25.47 -13.36 1.75
N LYS A 134 24.28 -13.41 1.16
CA LYS A 134 24.10 -13.66 -0.29
C LYS A 134 24.73 -12.57 -1.14
N ASN A 135 24.61 -11.31 -0.70
CA ASN A 135 25.20 -10.18 -1.42
C ASN A 135 26.75 -10.22 -1.39
N ASP A 136 27.34 -10.62 -0.26
CA ASP A 136 28.80 -10.80 -0.12
C ASP A 136 29.32 -11.97 -0.97
N GLN A 137 28.46 -12.93 -1.28
CA GLN A 137 28.75 -14.04 -2.22
C GLN A 137 28.57 -13.64 -3.70
N GLY A 138 28.25 -12.38 -3.97
CA GLY A 138 28.10 -11.83 -5.33
C GLY A 138 26.68 -11.85 -5.89
N SER A 139 25.67 -12.27 -5.13
CA SER A 139 24.26 -12.25 -5.56
C SER A 139 23.61 -10.94 -5.20
N ARG A 140 22.95 -10.27 -6.15
CA ARG A 140 21.98 -9.20 -5.81
C ARG A 140 20.76 -9.80 -5.13
N PHE A 141 20.03 -8.99 -4.35
CA PHE A 141 18.85 -9.49 -3.67
C PHE A 141 17.65 -8.55 -3.78
N PHE A 142 16.49 -9.16 -3.67
CA PHE A 142 15.22 -8.52 -3.34
C PHE A 142 14.81 -8.98 -1.93
N LEU A 143 14.44 -8.03 -1.07
CA LEU A 143 13.95 -8.31 0.28
C LEU A 143 12.63 -7.60 0.52
N TYR A 144 11.60 -8.36 0.93
CA TYR A 144 10.29 -7.83 1.33
C TYR A 144 10.05 -8.15 2.81
N LEU A 145 9.77 -7.13 3.61
CA LEU A 145 9.53 -7.23 5.04
C LEU A 145 8.16 -6.64 5.39
N THR A 146 7.36 -7.35 6.17
CA THR A 146 6.04 -6.89 6.63
C THR A 146 6.03 -6.63 8.13
N TYR A 147 5.88 -5.38 8.53
CA TYR A 147 5.60 -5.03 9.93
C TYR A 147 4.08 -5.03 10.16
N SER A 148 3.55 -6.08 10.79
CA SER A 148 2.11 -6.34 10.96
C SER A 148 1.54 -5.92 12.33
N ASN A 149 2.37 -5.45 13.27
CA ASN A 149 1.94 -5.27 14.66
C ASN A 149 0.93 -4.13 14.90
N ILE A 150 0.78 -3.17 13.98
CA ILE A 150 -0.33 -2.19 14.05
C ILE A 150 -1.65 -2.92 13.79
N HIS A 151 -1.71 -3.67 12.69
CA HIS A 151 -2.85 -4.48 12.29
C HIS A 151 -3.27 -5.44 13.41
N THR A 152 -2.33 -6.24 13.92
CA THR A 152 -2.59 -7.22 14.98
C THR A 152 -3.11 -6.57 16.25
N GLY A 153 -2.48 -5.48 16.68
CA GLY A 153 -2.90 -4.76 17.86
C GLY A 153 -4.30 -4.16 17.76
N ILE A 154 -4.68 -3.67 16.59
CA ILE A 154 -6.03 -3.16 16.33
C ILE A 154 -7.03 -4.32 16.24
N LYS A 155 -6.71 -5.41 15.54
CA LYS A 155 -7.55 -6.60 15.41
C LYS A 155 -7.97 -7.18 16.76
N ASP A 156 -7.03 -7.34 17.68
CA ASP A 156 -7.32 -7.95 18.98
C ASP A 156 -8.21 -7.10 19.88
N LYS A 157 -8.15 -5.78 19.75
CA LYS A 157 -8.86 -4.85 20.64
C LYS A 157 -10.13 -4.25 20.05
N VAL A 158 -10.25 -4.21 18.73
CA VAL A 158 -11.30 -3.50 18.01
C VAL A 158 -12.10 -4.42 17.12
N LEU A 159 -11.43 -5.34 16.44
CA LEU A 159 -12.04 -6.27 15.50
C LEU A 159 -12.36 -7.61 16.15
N LYS A 160 -12.89 -7.66 17.37
CA LYS A 160 -13.44 -8.92 17.83
C LYS A 160 -14.43 -9.43 16.78
N VAL A 161 -13.85 -10.04 15.73
CA VAL A 161 -14.52 -10.69 14.61
C VAL A 161 -15.38 -9.75 13.75
N TYR A 162 -15.48 -10.04 12.48
CA TYR A 162 -16.28 -9.41 11.41
C TYR A 162 -17.77 -9.09 11.77
N ASN A 163 -18.20 -9.34 12.99
CA ASN A 163 -19.61 -9.25 13.42
C ASN A 163 -19.90 -8.08 14.37
N ASN A 164 -18.93 -7.26 14.77
CA ASN A 164 -19.21 -6.16 15.69
C ASN A 164 -18.81 -4.82 15.09
N PHE A 165 -19.75 -4.16 14.43
CA PHE A 165 -19.83 -2.69 14.41
C PHE A 165 -20.18 -2.24 15.84
N SER A 166 -19.22 -2.21 16.74
CA SER A 166 -19.51 -1.71 18.06
C SER A 166 -19.69 -0.20 17.94
N LYS A 167 -20.91 0.28 18.21
CA LYS A 167 -21.19 1.72 18.36
C LYS A 167 -20.18 2.35 19.33
N GLU A 168 -19.77 1.60 20.33
CA GLU A 168 -18.76 1.96 21.30
C GLU A 168 -17.40 2.33 20.68
N TYR A 169 -16.98 1.66 19.62
CA TYR A 169 -15.75 2.02 18.91
C TYR A 169 -15.80 3.44 18.34
N PHE A 170 -16.92 3.79 17.69
CA PHE A 170 -17.11 5.12 17.09
C PHE A 170 -17.35 6.20 18.14
N GLN A 171 -17.94 5.85 19.29
CA GLN A 171 -18.15 6.77 20.40
C GLN A 171 -16.86 7.11 21.16
N ASN A 172 -15.84 6.27 21.07
CA ASN A 172 -14.59 6.38 21.82
C ASN A 172 -13.37 6.73 20.94
N LYS A 173 -13.54 7.62 19.96
CA LYS A 173 -12.48 8.05 19.02
C LYS A 173 -11.18 8.41 19.73
N SER A 174 -11.21 9.18 20.82
CA SER A 174 -10.01 9.56 21.56
C SER A 174 -9.25 8.38 22.18
N ILE A 175 -9.97 7.32 22.58
CA ILE A 175 -9.35 6.09 23.10
C ILE A 175 -8.72 5.31 21.94
N ASN A 176 -9.42 5.24 20.80
CA ASN A 176 -8.91 4.59 19.60
C ASN A 176 -7.65 5.29 19.08
N GLU A 177 -7.63 6.62 19.08
CA GLU A 177 -6.43 7.41 18.74
C GLU A 177 -5.24 7.04 19.61
N LYS A 178 -5.39 7.08 20.94
CA LYS A 178 -4.31 6.73 21.88
C LYS A 178 -3.81 5.29 21.65
N ARG A 179 -4.70 4.35 21.37
CA ARG A 179 -4.33 2.96 21.08
C ARG A 179 -3.55 2.88 19.78
N TYR A 180 -4.06 3.50 18.71
CA TYR A 180 -3.40 3.55 17.42
C TYR A 180 -2.02 4.20 17.52
N ASP A 181 -1.91 5.36 18.18
CA ASP A 181 -0.65 6.07 18.37
C ASP A 181 0.38 5.21 19.13
N GLY A 182 -0.07 4.45 20.13
CA GLY A 182 0.79 3.48 20.84
C GLY A 182 1.30 2.33 19.95
N PHE A 183 0.51 1.87 18.97
CA PHE A 183 0.97 0.88 17.99
C PHE A 183 1.88 1.51 16.92
N PHE A 184 1.55 2.72 16.49
CA PHE A 184 2.37 3.44 15.52
C PHE A 184 3.76 3.76 16.08
N SER A 185 3.86 4.14 17.35
CA SER A 185 5.15 4.37 18.03
C SER A 185 6.03 3.10 18.07
N LYS A 186 5.43 1.92 18.17
CA LYS A 186 6.18 0.67 18.04
C LYS A 186 6.70 0.44 16.61
N ALA A 187 5.92 0.85 15.60
CA ALA A 187 6.36 0.80 14.21
C ALA A 187 7.52 1.78 13.94
N GLU A 188 7.53 2.94 14.59
CA GLU A 188 8.65 3.89 14.55
C GLU A 188 9.94 3.24 15.06
N ASN A 189 9.89 2.65 16.26
CA ASN A 189 11.04 1.96 16.87
C ASN A 189 11.53 0.79 16.01
N TYR A 190 10.61 -0.01 15.47
CA TYR A 190 10.95 -1.07 14.53
C TYR A 190 11.69 -0.52 13.31
N LEU A 191 11.14 0.52 12.67
CA LEU A 191 11.71 1.10 11.46
C LEU A 191 13.11 1.66 11.73
N GLU A 192 13.32 2.31 12.87
CA GLU A 192 14.63 2.83 13.29
C GLU A 192 15.67 1.69 13.40
N ILE A 193 15.32 0.58 14.06
CA ILE A 193 16.19 -0.60 14.21
C ILE A 193 16.55 -1.18 12.84
N ILE A 194 15.55 -1.37 11.95
CA ILE A 194 15.76 -1.96 10.63
C ILE A 194 16.61 -1.05 9.74
N LEU A 195 16.34 0.24 9.72
CA LEU A 195 17.13 1.18 8.92
C LEU A 195 18.57 1.31 9.43
N LYS A 196 18.75 1.30 10.75
CA LYS A 196 20.09 1.26 11.34
C LYS A 196 20.83 -0.02 10.92
N LYS A 197 20.19 -1.19 11.00
CA LYS A 197 20.78 -2.47 10.55
C LYS A 197 21.20 -2.43 9.09
N ILE A 198 20.34 -1.90 8.19
CA ILE A 198 20.65 -1.73 6.75
C ILE A 198 21.87 -0.82 6.56
N GLN A 199 21.93 0.26 7.35
CA GLN A 199 23.04 1.21 7.30
C GLN A 199 24.36 0.61 7.83
N ASP A 200 24.32 -0.06 8.98
CA ASP A 200 25.48 -0.67 9.63
C ASP A 200 26.12 -1.77 8.76
N LEU A 201 25.35 -2.42 7.88
CA LEU A 201 25.79 -3.42 6.92
C LEU A 201 26.18 -2.83 5.54
N ASP A 202 26.23 -1.50 5.41
CA ASP A 202 26.55 -0.77 4.16
C ASP A 202 25.65 -1.15 2.97
N LEU A 203 24.42 -1.61 3.23
CA LEU A 203 23.46 -1.97 2.19
C LEU A 203 22.72 -0.77 1.61
N TYR A 204 22.71 0.36 2.31
CA TYR A 204 21.96 1.56 1.96
C TYR A 204 22.38 2.17 0.61
N LYS A 205 23.70 2.23 0.36
CA LYS A 205 24.26 2.88 -0.84
C LYS A 205 23.92 2.18 -2.15
N ASN A 206 23.82 0.85 -2.09
CA ASN A 206 23.61 -0.01 -3.25
C ASN A 206 22.19 -0.61 -3.27
N SER A 207 21.23 0.07 -2.67
CA SER A 207 19.85 -0.40 -2.63
C SER A 207 18.86 0.66 -3.08
N ILE A 208 17.78 0.21 -3.69
CA ILE A 208 16.51 0.94 -3.79
C ILE A 208 15.67 0.47 -2.62
N ILE A 209 15.27 1.40 -1.73
CA ILE A 209 14.48 1.08 -0.56
C ILE A 209 13.12 1.78 -0.69
N LEU A 210 12.05 1.00 -0.67
CA LEU A 210 10.68 1.50 -0.62
C LEU A 210 10.09 1.20 0.77
N ILE A 211 9.79 2.23 1.55
CA ILE A 211 9.03 2.13 2.79
C ILE A 211 7.62 2.60 2.48
N ILE A 212 6.63 1.73 2.67
CA ILE A 212 5.26 2.00 2.23
C ILE A 212 4.25 1.45 3.23
N SER A 213 3.08 2.08 3.34
CA SER A 213 1.92 1.47 3.98
C SER A 213 0.95 0.95 2.92
N ASP A 214 0.33 -0.19 3.17
CA ASP A 214 -0.65 -0.81 2.26
C ASP A 214 -2.03 -0.18 2.34
N HIS A 215 -2.48 0.17 3.54
CA HIS A 215 -3.72 0.89 3.84
C HIS A 215 -3.60 1.62 5.18
N GLY A 216 -4.53 2.50 5.47
CA GLY A 216 -4.66 3.11 6.78
C GLY A 216 -5.65 2.36 7.68
N ILE A 217 -5.85 2.91 8.87
CA ILE A 217 -6.77 2.38 9.88
C ILE A 217 -7.77 3.48 10.27
N SER A 218 -9.07 3.16 10.28
CA SER A 218 -10.08 4.00 10.91
C SER A 218 -9.92 3.99 12.43
N ILE A 219 -10.08 5.14 13.04
CA ILE A 219 -10.09 5.32 14.49
C ILE A 219 -11.45 5.82 15.00
N GLY A 220 -12.50 5.72 14.13
CA GLY A 220 -13.86 6.14 14.42
C GLY A 220 -14.28 7.40 13.67
N GLU A 221 -13.76 7.64 12.48
CA GLU A 221 -14.10 8.80 11.64
C GLU A 221 -15.51 8.73 11.07
N LYS A 222 -15.92 7.55 10.59
CA LYS A 222 -17.24 7.36 9.97
C LYS A 222 -18.04 6.28 10.70
N LEU A 223 -19.28 6.58 10.98
CA LEU A 223 -20.21 5.61 11.58
C LEU A 223 -20.39 4.40 10.66
N GLY A 224 -20.27 3.19 11.22
CA GLY A 224 -20.37 1.94 10.48
C GLY A 224 -19.06 1.47 9.84
N GLU A 225 -17.98 2.27 9.87
CA GLU A 225 -16.68 1.82 9.45
C GLU A 225 -16.14 0.76 10.43
N ARG A 226 -15.42 -0.19 9.88
CA ARG A 226 -14.53 -1.06 10.64
C ARG A 226 -13.16 -0.41 10.69
N ALA A 227 -12.25 -0.95 11.47
CA ALA A 227 -10.90 -0.42 11.51
C ALA A 227 -10.28 -0.28 10.11
N TYR A 228 -10.60 -1.20 9.19
CA TYR A 228 -10.23 -1.16 7.76
C TYR A 228 -11.09 -2.13 6.95
N GLY A 229 -11.00 -2.06 5.63
CA GLY A 229 -11.55 -3.05 4.70
C GLY A 229 -13.01 -2.87 4.31
N ALA A 230 -13.74 -1.91 4.88
CA ALA A 230 -15.16 -1.73 4.61
C ALA A 230 -15.48 -0.59 3.64
N PHE A 231 -14.78 0.54 3.75
CA PHE A 231 -15.02 1.74 2.96
C PHE A 231 -13.77 2.23 2.24
N CYS A 232 -13.96 3.17 1.29
CA CYS A 232 -12.88 3.79 0.52
C CYS A 232 -12.66 5.27 0.90
N TYR A 233 -12.75 5.61 2.20
CA TYR A 233 -12.39 6.95 2.67
C TYR A 233 -10.86 7.13 2.80
N ASP A 234 -10.39 8.38 2.72
CA ASP A 234 -8.95 8.69 2.69
C ASP A 234 -8.17 8.14 3.90
N TYR A 235 -8.77 8.09 5.08
CA TYR A 235 -8.10 7.54 6.27
C TYR A 235 -7.76 6.03 6.16
N THR A 236 -8.35 5.31 5.19
CA THR A 236 -7.98 3.92 4.88
C THR A 236 -7.29 3.75 3.54
N ILE A 237 -7.57 4.58 2.52
CA ILE A 237 -6.98 4.40 1.19
C ILE A 237 -5.82 5.35 0.86
N LYS A 238 -5.70 6.50 1.56
CA LYS A 238 -4.56 7.40 1.41
C LYS A 238 -3.45 7.01 2.37
N THR A 239 -2.38 6.50 1.83
CA THR A 239 -1.20 6.01 2.53
C THR A 239 0.01 6.91 2.27
N PHE A 240 1.18 6.44 2.65
CA PHE A 240 2.46 7.09 2.37
C PHE A 240 3.42 6.12 1.69
N ALA A 241 4.38 6.70 0.96
CA ALA A 241 5.55 5.98 0.50
C ALA A 241 6.80 6.87 0.58
N TYR A 242 7.92 6.27 0.97
CA TYR A 242 9.26 6.85 0.94
C TYR A 242 10.12 6.01 0.02
N LEU A 243 10.60 6.60 -1.07
CA LEU A 243 11.47 5.93 -2.02
C LEU A 243 12.89 6.49 -1.86
N ILE A 244 13.84 5.62 -1.56
CA ILE A 244 15.23 5.97 -1.30
C ILE A 244 16.09 5.29 -2.36
N SER A 245 16.93 6.07 -3.02
CA SER A 245 18.00 5.60 -3.90
C SER A 245 19.02 6.72 -4.08
N ASN A 246 20.29 6.37 -4.26
CA ASN A 246 21.33 7.35 -4.54
C ASN A 246 21.18 8.03 -5.92
N ASP A 247 20.31 7.50 -6.79
CA ASP A 247 20.08 8.04 -8.14
C ASP A 247 18.97 9.07 -8.20
N ILE A 248 18.26 9.30 -7.09
CA ILE A 248 17.14 10.24 -7.01
C ILE A 248 17.39 11.30 -5.92
N THR A 249 17.02 12.55 -6.23
CA THR A 249 17.15 13.64 -5.26
C THR A 249 15.99 13.62 -4.27
N PRO A 250 16.26 13.63 -2.95
CA PRO A 250 15.24 13.69 -1.92
C PRO A 250 14.33 14.91 -2.08
N ARG A 251 13.03 14.69 -1.99
CA ARG A 251 12.01 15.75 -2.04
C ARG A 251 10.63 15.24 -1.65
N GLU A 252 9.75 16.12 -1.22
CA GLU A 252 8.33 15.78 -1.13
C GLU A 252 7.65 15.99 -2.48
N ILE A 253 6.80 15.02 -2.87
CA ILE A 253 5.94 15.10 -4.05
C ILE A 253 4.49 15.08 -3.57
N PRO A 254 3.84 16.25 -3.50
CA PRO A 254 2.48 16.37 -2.97
C PRO A 254 1.40 15.84 -3.94
N SER A 255 1.75 15.61 -5.20
CA SER A 255 0.82 15.04 -6.19
C SER A 255 0.40 13.63 -5.80
N GLN A 256 -0.85 13.28 -6.13
CA GLN A 256 -1.34 11.93 -5.98
C GLN A 256 -0.55 10.94 -6.84
N VAL A 257 -0.17 9.81 -6.24
CA VAL A 257 0.40 8.64 -6.90
C VAL A 257 -0.36 7.40 -6.44
N ARG A 258 -0.13 6.25 -7.10
CA ARG A 258 -0.87 5.02 -6.82
C ARG A 258 0.09 3.91 -6.43
N HIS A 259 -0.32 2.97 -5.61
CA HIS A 259 0.47 1.79 -5.26
C HIS A 259 1.00 1.05 -6.49
N ILE A 260 0.16 0.89 -7.49
CA ILE A 260 0.50 0.21 -8.75
C ILE A 260 1.61 0.90 -9.55
N ASP A 261 1.95 2.15 -9.23
CA ASP A 261 2.98 2.92 -9.93
C ASP A 261 4.41 2.57 -9.42
N PHE A 262 4.55 1.96 -8.23
CA PHE A 262 5.87 1.69 -7.64
C PHE A 262 6.62 0.54 -8.31
N MET A 263 5.94 -0.53 -8.71
CA MET A 263 6.59 -1.63 -9.44
C MET A 263 7.24 -1.14 -10.75
N PRO A 264 6.53 -0.48 -11.68
CA PRO A 264 7.16 0.05 -12.89
C PRO A 264 8.20 1.14 -12.59
N THR A 265 8.08 1.90 -11.48
CA THR A 265 9.08 2.88 -11.06
C THR A 265 10.39 2.21 -10.64
N ILE A 266 10.33 1.14 -9.85
CA ILE A 266 11.52 0.39 -9.43
C ILE A 266 12.19 -0.26 -10.65
N LEU A 267 11.40 -0.87 -11.54
CA LEU A 267 11.95 -1.47 -12.76
C LEU A 267 12.61 -0.42 -13.67
N ASP A 268 12.02 0.77 -13.78
CA ASP A 268 12.56 1.89 -14.57
C ASP A 268 13.87 2.42 -13.98
N LEU A 269 13.95 2.59 -12.62
CA LEU A 269 15.19 2.91 -11.92
C LEU A 269 16.32 1.89 -12.16
N MET A 270 15.95 0.65 -12.44
CA MET A 270 16.86 -0.46 -12.70
C MET A 270 17.09 -0.70 -14.19
N GLU A 271 16.52 0.12 -15.07
CA GLU A 271 16.55 -0.04 -16.53
C GLU A 271 16.04 -1.42 -17.00
N ILE A 272 15.12 -2.02 -16.23
CA ILE A 272 14.48 -3.29 -16.56
C ILE A 272 13.25 -3.03 -17.43
N LYS A 273 13.31 -3.46 -18.68
CA LYS A 273 12.17 -3.35 -19.60
C LYS A 273 11.04 -4.29 -19.22
N LEU A 274 9.82 -3.81 -19.37
CA LEU A 274 8.63 -4.64 -19.21
C LEU A 274 8.60 -5.75 -20.27
N ASP A 275 8.16 -6.93 -19.87
CA ASP A 275 8.04 -8.11 -20.73
C ASP A 275 6.74 -8.03 -21.52
N SER A 276 6.85 -7.86 -22.83
CA SER A 276 5.71 -7.71 -23.74
C SER A 276 4.88 -8.98 -23.93
N SER A 277 5.30 -10.11 -23.40
CA SER A 277 4.50 -11.36 -23.39
C SER A 277 3.40 -11.35 -22.33
N TYR A 278 3.45 -10.40 -21.39
CA TYR A 278 2.45 -10.20 -20.33
C TYR A 278 1.51 -9.04 -20.68
N GLU A 279 0.40 -8.96 -19.96
CA GLU A 279 -0.59 -7.87 -20.08
C GLU A 279 0.03 -6.52 -19.71
N LEU A 280 -0.44 -5.45 -20.35
CA LEU A 280 -0.02 -4.08 -20.02
C LEU A 280 -0.37 -3.73 -18.58
N LEU A 281 0.52 -3.00 -17.92
CA LEU A 281 0.31 -2.50 -16.57
C LEU A 281 -0.71 -1.35 -16.53
N ASP A 282 -1.44 -1.23 -15.43
CA ASP A 282 -2.21 -0.01 -15.10
C ASP A 282 -1.30 1.06 -14.48
N GLY A 283 -0.25 0.61 -13.78
CA GLY A 283 0.77 1.45 -13.18
C GLY A 283 1.68 2.10 -14.22
N LYS A 284 2.20 3.27 -13.88
CA LYS A 284 3.16 4.02 -14.68
C LYS A 284 4.36 4.42 -13.83
N SER A 285 5.54 4.46 -14.45
CA SER A 285 6.74 4.92 -13.77
C SER A 285 6.56 6.36 -13.27
N LEU A 286 6.97 6.60 -12.04
CA LEU A 286 6.99 7.91 -11.39
C LEU A 286 8.31 8.67 -11.66
N ILE A 287 9.26 8.10 -12.42
CA ILE A 287 10.55 8.75 -12.71
C ILE A 287 10.38 10.13 -13.37
N PRO A 288 9.48 10.33 -14.35
CA PRO A 288 9.25 11.67 -14.88
C PRO A 288 8.81 12.68 -13.82
N LEU A 289 7.92 12.26 -12.89
CA LEU A 289 7.46 13.09 -11.77
C LEU A 289 8.60 13.37 -10.77
N ILE A 290 9.38 12.36 -10.43
CA ILE A 290 10.56 12.47 -9.55
C ILE A 290 11.58 13.45 -10.12
N ASN A 291 11.80 13.43 -11.43
CA ASN A 291 12.72 14.32 -12.13
C ASN A 291 12.13 15.71 -12.43
N GLY A 292 10.92 16.02 -11.97
CA GLY A 292 10.28 17.32 -12.14
C GLY A 292 9.73 17.58 -13.54
N SER A 293 9.60 16.56 -14.38
CA SER A 293 8.95 16.68 -15.69
C SER A 293 7.44 16.90 -15.55
N LYS A 294 6.80 17.47 -16.59
CA LYS A 294 5.34 17.56 -16.63
C LYS A 294 4.72 16.16 -16.49
N PHE A 295 4.01 15.95 -15.42
CA PHE A 295 3.32 14.71 -15.12
C PHE A 295 1.82 14.95 -15.09
N LYS A 296 1.08 14.22 -15.90
CA LYS A 296 -0.38 14.22 -15.83
C LYS A 296 -0.80 13.27 -14.72
N GLU A 297 -1.45 13.80 -13.71
CA GLU A 297 -2.02 13.00 -12.64
C GLU A 297 -2.92 11.88 -13.20
N ASN A 298 -2.72 10.66 -12.71
CA ASN A 298 -3.56 9.53 -13.07
C ASN A 298 -4.69 9.39 -12.05
N ILE A 299 -5.87 9.02 -12.53
CA ILE A 299 -6.98 8.66 -11.65
C ILE A 299 -6.56 7.45 -10.80
N ALA A 300 -6.72 7.55 -9.49
CA ALA A 300 -6.60 6.41 -8.59
C ALA A 300 -7.95 5.71 -8.47
N TYR A 301 -7.92 4.38 -8.46
CA TYR A 301 -9.07 3.53 -8.28
C TYR A 301 -8.88 2.65 -7.05
N SER A 302 -9.91 2.58 -6.22
CA SER A 302 -9.95 1.71 -5.06
C SER A 302 -11.28 0.99 -5.00
N GLU A 303 -11.27 -0.27 -4.52
CA GLU A 303 -12.50 -1.01 -4.27
C GLU A 303 -12.40 -1.91 -3.04
N THR A 304 -13.54 -2.21 -2.45
CA THR A 304 -13.64 -3.12 -1.31
C THR A 304 -15.01 -3.77 -1.21
N GLY A 305 -15.10 -4.83 -0.39
CA GLY A 305 -16.34 -5.49 -0.03
C GLY A 305 -16.88 -4.99 1.29
N ASN A 306 -17.85 -4.06 1.26
CA ASN A 306 -18.53 -3.59 2.46
C ASN A 306 -19.56 -4.63 2.94
N PRO A 307 -19.45 -5.15 4.18
CA PRO A 307 -20.45 -6.03 4.77
C PRO A 307 -21.60 -5.21 5.36
N TRP A 308 -22.34 -4.54 4.52
CA TRP A 308 -23.46 -3.62 4.86
C TRP A 308 -24.51 -4.23 5.79
N ASP A 309 -24.65 -5.55 5.79
CA ASP A 309 -25.53 -6.31 6.67
C ASP A 309 -24.90 -6.62 8.05
N GLY A 310 -23.68 -6.12 8.30
CA GLY A 310 -22.95 -6.32 9.55
C GLY A 310 -22.30 -7.69 9.72
N LYS A 311 -22.38 -8.56 8.68
CA LYS A 311 -21.88 -9.94 8.73
C LYS A 311 -20.51 -10.07 8.05
N THR A 312 -20.37 -11.01 7.16
CA THR A 312 -19.14 -11.31 6.42
C THR A 312 -18.93 -10.37 5.23
N PRO A 313 -17.69 -9.98 4.90
CA PRO A 313 -17.42 -9.26 3.68
C PRO A 313 -17.96 -10.01 2.45
N PRO A 314 -18.55 -9.30 1.48
CA PRO A 314 -19.06 -9.94 0.27
C PRO A 314 -17.92 -10.56 -0.54
N LYS A 315 -18.26 -11.58 -1.33
CA LYS A 315 -17.26 -12.26 -2.19
C LYS A 315 -16.71 -11.37 -3.31
N SER A 316 -17.47 -10.36 -3.69
CA SER A 316 -17.08 -9.36 -4.69
C SER A 316 -17.16 -7.95 -4.11
N PRO A 317 -16.29 -7.02 -4.55
CA PRO A 317 -16.38 -5.62 -4.15
C PRO A 317 -17.75 -5.03 -4.48
N ASN A 318 -18.29 -4.27 -3.54
CA ASN A 318 -19.57 -3.55 -3.66
C ASN A 318 -19.46 -2.08 -3.27
N THR A 319 -18.25 -1.61 -3.03
CA THR A 319 -17.89 -0.19 -2.80
C THR A 319 -16.68 0.11 -3.66
N LYS A 320 -16.77 1.16 -4.46
CA LYS A 320 -15.74 1.57 -5.42
C LYS A 320 -15.49 3.06 -5.30
N ALA A 321 -14.26 3.48 -5.49
CA ALA A 321 -13.89 4.90 -5.50
C ALA A 321 -12.95 5.23 -6.64
N VAL A 322 -13.11 6.42 -7.19
CA VAL A 322 -12.12 7.08 -8.04
C VAL A 322 -11.71 8.41 -7.43
N ARG A 323 -10.41 8.71 -7.50
CA ARG A 323 -9.83 9.84 -6.82
C ARG A 323 -8.79 10.56 -7.69
N THR A 324 -8.81 11.90 -7.61
CA THR A 324 -7.73 12.80 -7.99
C THR A 324 -7.15 13.44 -6.72
N SER A 325 -6.11 14.28 -6.82
CA SER A 325 -5.62 15.06 -5.67
C SER A 325 -6.70 15.92 -5.03
N LYS A 326 -7.67 16.36 -5.82
CA LYS A 326 -8.71 17.31 -5.38
C LYS A 326 -10.08 16.69 -5.12
N TRP A 327 -10.48 15.70 -5.92
CA TRP A 327 -11.85 15.19 -5.91
C TRP A 327 -11.89 13.69 -5.70
N LYS A 328 -12.92 13.22 -5.01
CA LYS A 328 -13.20 11.78 -4.88
C LYS A 328 -14.69 11.50 -5.07
N LEU A 329 -14.99 10.47 -5.84
CA LEU A 329 -16.31 9.87 -5.98
C LEU A 329 -16.26 8.47 -5.38
N ILE A 330 -17.18 8.17 -4.47
CA ILE A 330 -17.43 6.82 -3.94
C ILE A 330 -18.78 6.34 -4.46
N PHE A 331 -18.84 5.12 -4.93
CA PHE A 331 -20.06 4.43 -5.32
C PHE A 331 -20.28 3.19 -4.46
N ASN A 332 -21.37 3.18 -3.71
CA ASN A 332 -21.79 2.08 -2.86
C ASN A 332 -22.87 1.27 -3.61
N GLU A 333 -22.47 0.19 -4.30
CA GLU A 333 -23.38 -0.66 -5.08
C GLU A 333 -24.46 -1.32 -4.22
N TYR A 334 -24.11 -1.69 -2.97
CA TYR A 334 -25.02 -2.41 -2.07
C TYR A 334 -26.30 -1.66 -1.72
N ASN A 335 -26.29 -0.34 -1.82
CA ASN A 335 -27.46 0.52 -1.58
C ASN A 335 -27.70 1.55 -2.68
N ASN A 336 -26.95 1.46 -3.77
CA ASN A 336 -27.02 2.34 -4.94
C ASN A 336 -26.85 3.83 -4.59
N THR A 337 -25.93 4.16 -3.67
CA THR A 337 -25.64 5.55 -3.29
C THR A 337 -24.30 6.01 -3.83
N LYS A 338 -24.18 7.32 -4.06
CA LYS A 338 -22.92 7.98 -4.43
C LYS A 338 -22.56 9.03 -3.39
N GLU A 339 -21.26 9.27 -3.28
CA GLU A 339 -20.71 10.31 -2.45
C GLU A 339 -19.64 11.06 -3.26
N LEU A 340 -19.63 12.40 -3.20
CA LEU A 340 -18.67 13.26 -3.87
C LEU A 340 -18.03 14.19 -2.85
N TYR A 341 -16.68 14.24 -2.83
CA TYR A 341 -15.93 15.05 -1.87
C TYR A 341 -14.91 15.94 -2.56
N ASP A 342 -14.79 17.20 -2.09
CA ASP A 342 -13.71 18.13 -2.40
C ASP A 342 -12.61 17.98 -1.36
N LEU A 343 -11.61 17.15 -1.64
CA LEU A 343 -10.55 16.79 -0.70
C LEU A 343 -9.59 17.94 -0.36
N GLU A 344 -9.62 19.03 -1.14
CA GLU A 344 -8.85 20.25 -0.88
C GLU A 344 -9.49 21.08 0.24
N ASN A 345 -10.82 21.17 0.25
CA ASN A 345 -11.59 21.96 1.21
C ASN A 345 -12.22 21.11 2.33
N ASP A 346 -12.36 19.81 2.11
CA ASP A 346 -12.93 18.83 3.05
C ASP A 346 -12.11 17.54 3.06
N PRO A 347 -10.86 17.58 3.57
CA PRO A 347 -9.98 16.42 3.60
C PRO A 347 -10.48 15.28 4.50
N ASP A 348 -11.42 15.55 5.39
CA ASP A 348 -12.03 14.57 6.30
C ASP A 348 -13.33 13.97 5.72
N GLU A 349 -13.72 14.38 4.50
CA GLU A 349 -14.88 13.83 3.78
C GLU A 349 -16.20 13.90 4.56
N ASN A 350 -16.45 15.04 5.22
CA ASN A 350 -17.64 15.26 6.04
C ASN A 350 -18.81 15.83 5.27
N ASN A 351 -18.59 16.46 4.11
CA ASN A 351 -19.59 17.16 3.34
C ASN A 351 -19.79 16.52 1.97
N ASN A 352 -20.77 15.65 1.84
CA ASN A 352 -21.13 15.02 0.57
C ASN A 352 -21.73 16.03 -0.40
N LEU A 353 -21.07 16.23 -1.54
CA LEU A 353 -21.43 17.18 -2.59
C LEU A 353 -22.17 16.54 -3.77
N ILE A 354 -22.65 15.31 -3.66
CA ILE A 354 -23.40 14.64 -4.71
C ILE A 354 -24.62 15.50 -5.13
N GLY A 355 -24.83 15.64 -6.44
CA GLY A 355 -25.88 16.52 -7.00
C GLY A 355 -25.58 18.03 -6.96
N LYS A 356 -24.52 18.48 -6.28
CA LYS A 356 -24.14 19.91 -6.20
C LYS A 356 -23.08 20.33 -7.23
N ASN A 357 -22.36 19.38 -7.83
CA ASN A 357 -21.33 19.62 -8.86
C ASN A 357 -21.40 18.56 -9.95
N SER A 358 -22.39 18.69 -10.83
CA SER A 358 -22.66 17.71 -11.90
C SER A 358 -21.50 17.52 -12.88
N SER A 359 -20.70 18.54 -13.13
CA SER A 359 -19.53 18.45 -14.03
C SER A 359 -18.46 17.50 -13.47
N VAL A 360 -18.08 17.69 -12.21
CA VAL A 360 -17.11 16.83 -11.53
C VAL A 360 -17.66 15.43 -11.30
N GLU A 361 -18.93 15.32 -10.89
CA GLU A 361 -19.60 14.04 -10.72
C GLU A 361 -19.57 13.21 -12.00
N ASN A 362 -19.99 13.80 -13.14
CA ASN A 362 -20.01 13.13 -14.43
C ASN A 362 -18.59 12.74 -14.89
N PHE A 363 -17.62 13.62 -14.69
CA PHE A 363 -16.23 13.31 -15.01
C PHE A 363 -15.75 12.08 -14.24
N LEU A 364 -15.86 12.08 -12.92
CA LEU A 364 -15.40 10.97 -12.09
C LEU A 364 -16.20 9.69 -12.32
N TRP A 365 -17.51 9.82 -12.55
CA TRP A 365 -18.35 8.66 -12.91
C TRP A 365 -17.90 8.01 -14.21
N ASN A 366 -17.60 8.81 -15.22
CA ASN A 366 -17.07 8.31 -16.48
C ASN A 366 -15.71 7.62 -16.29
N GLU A 367 -14.83 8.17 -15.45
CA GLU A 367 -13.54 7.52 -15.14
C GLU A 367 -13.73 6.20 -14.39
N LEU A 368 -14.65 6.14 -13.43
CA LEU A 368 -14.99 4.91 -12.71
C LEU A 368 -15.48 3.82 -13.67
N THR A 369 -16.42 4.16 -14.56
CA THR A 369 -17.03 3.19 -15.50
C THR A 369 -16.05 2.70 -16.58
N LYS A 370 -15.03 3.50 -16.94
CA LYS A 370 -13.94 3.05 -17.83
C LYS A 370 -13.06 1.99 -17.16
N ILE A 371 -12.74 2.16 -15.87
CA ILE A 371 -11.88 1.21 -15.13
C ILE A 371 -12.66 -0.04 -14.77
N GLN A 372 -13.89 0.11 -14.33
CA GLN A 372 -14.78 -0.95 -13.90
C GLN A 372 -16.19 -0.73 -14.46
N PRO A 373 -16.56 -1.41 -15.55
CA PRO A 373 -17.92 -1.35 -16.06
C PRO A 373 -18.93 -1.74 -14.97
N ILE A 374 -19.88 -0.87 -14.71
CA ILE A 374 -20.99 -1.11 -13.77
C ILE A 374 -22.12 -1.74 -14.57
N LYS A 375 -22.59 -2.88 -14.09
CA LYS A 375 -23.68 -3.64 -14.73
C LYS A 375 -25.04 -3.10 -14.32
#